data_dc51f7b3d3b69c9dd3d63e9f84785df2
#
_entry.id   dc51f7b3d3b69c9dd3d63e9f84785df2
#
_cell.length_a   1.000
_cell.length_b   1.000
_cell.length_c   1.000
_cell.angle_alpha   90.00
_cell.angle_beta   90.00
_cell.angle_gamma   90.00
#
_symmetry.space_group_name_H-M   'P 1'
#
loop_
_entity.id
_entity.type
_entity.pdbx_description
1 polymer ?
#
loop_
_entity_poly.entity_id
_entity_poly.type
_entity_poly.pdbx_seq_one_letter_code
_entity_poly.pdbx_strand_id
1 'polypeptide(L)'
;NILSCYYPNVNFELMKKHYSHKDLKIDSRENYYFQYNAGQTIDNLCKLIPKSGLLIIGVTIDDIYPREEWNFVYGLANSMYGCAVFSLKRHIEEALEEYQTNDVNKIALYAIKNATKTMIHEIGHLFGIKHCIYYNCIMNGHNHSKEKSNPFFCPVCLRKIHYNLKFDILKMYKSCLETFINIENNNKNVPIDYNEEI
;
A
#
# COMPACT_ATOMS: atom_id res chain seq x y z
N ASN A 1 7.51 -9.59 7.31
CA ASN A 1 6.76 -8.36 7.00
C ASN A 1 7.38 -7.67 5.78
N ILE A 2 6.67 -7.66 4.63
CA ILE A 2 7.18 -7.10 3.36
C ILE A 2 7.55 -5.62 3.53
N LEU A 3 6.76 -4.83 4.24
CA LEU A 3 7.04 -3.40 4.45
C LEU A 3 8.39 -3.15 5.13
N SER A 4 8.77 -4.00 6.08
CA SER A 4 10.05 -3.88 6.79
C SER A 4 11.26 -4.13 5.87
N CYS A 5 11.07 -4.84 4.74
CA CYS A 5 12.13 -5.02 3.75
C CYS A 5 12.38 -3.73 2.97
N TYR A 6 11.31 -3.01 2.59
CA TYR A 6 11.40 -1.76 1.83
C TYR A 6 11.80 -0.56 2.70
N TYR A 7 11.45 -0.61 3.98
CA TYR A 7 11.74 0.45 4.96
C TYR A 7 12.52 -0.11 6.14
N PRO A 8 13.81 -0.49 5.93
CA PRO A 8 14.66 -0.92 7.01
C PRO A 8 14.80 0.16 8.08
N ASN A 9 15.00 -0.24 9.31
CA ASN A 9 15.02 0.63 10.49
C ASN A 9 13.65 1.22 10.88
N VAL A 10 12.56 0.80 10.21
CA VAL A 10 11.18 1.11 10.61
C VAL A 10 10.53 -0.14 11.20
N ASN A 11 10.05 -0.05 12.43
CA ASN A 11 9.29 -1.13 13.05
C ASN A 11 7.80 -0.97 12.74
N PHE A 12 7.19 -1.98 12.12
CA PHE A 12 5.75 -2.00 11.80
C PHE A 12 5.02 -2.89 12.80
N GLU A 13 4.15 -2.31 13.58
CA GLU A 13 3.35 -3.00 14.59
C GLU A 13 1.86 -2.94 14.24
N LEU A 14 1.17 -4.08 14.36
CA LEU A 14 -0.27 -4.14 14.20
C LEU A 14 -0.94 -3.65 15.47
N MET A 15 -1.85 -2.68 15.35
CA MET A 15 -2.65 -2.22 16.47
C MET A 15 -3.62 -3.31 16.92
N LYS A 16 -3.75 -3.51 18.24
CA LYS A 16 -4.66 -4.50 18.80
C LYS A 16 -6.14 -4.13 18.61
N LYS A 17 -6.45 -2.84 18.57
CA LYS A 17 -7.80 -2.34 18.40
C LYS A 17 -8.11 -2.09 16.92
N HIS A 18 -9.22 -2.66 16.46
CA HIS A 18 -9.81 -2.33 15.17
C HIS A 18 -10.79 -1.16 15.34
N TYR A 19 -10.82 -0.27 14.37
CA TYR A 19 -11.70 0.90 14.36
C TYR A 19 -12.64 0.82 13.17
N SER A 20 -13.94 0.92 13.43
CA SER A 20 -14.93 1.04 12.37
C SER A 20 -15.02 2.50 11.88
N HIS A 21 -15.65 2.70 10.72
CA HIS A 21 -15.96 4.04 10.23
C HIS A 21 -16.83 4.84 11.22
N LYS A 22 -17.69 4.16 12.01
CA LYS A 22 -18.50 4.79 13.07
C LYS A 22 -17.65 5.26 14.23
N ASP A 23 -16.66 4.45 14.66
CA ASP A 23 -15.74 4.84 15.74
C ASP A 23 -14.91 6.06 15.33
N LEU A 24 -14.54 6.15 14.07
CA LEU A 24 -13.76 7.25 13.51
C LEU A 24 -14.64 8.41 13.02
N LYS A 25 -15.98 8.31 13.06
CA LYS A 25 -16.92 9.35 12.59
C LYS A 25 -16.60 9.81 11.17
N ILE A 26 -16.53 8.87 10.25
CA ILE A 26 -16.18 9.10 8.84
C ILE A 26 -17.47 9.16 8.05
N ASP A 27 -17.61 10.20 7.22
CA ASP A 27 -18.72 10.32 6.28
C ASP A 27 -18.60 9.28 5.18
N SER A 28 -19.77 8.87 4.69
CA SER A 28 -19.87 7.90 3.61
C SER A 28 -20.78 8.46 2.51
N ARG A 29 -20.60 7.95 1.32
CA ARG A 29 -21.51 8.18 0.20
C ARG A 29 -21.84 6.86 -0.48
N GLU A 30 -22.98 6.81 -1.15
CA GLU A 30 -23.36 5.74 -2.05
C GLU A 30 -23.17 6.25 -3.48
N ASN A 31 -22.24 5.66 -4.20
CA ASN A 31 -22.02 5.85 -5.61
C ASN A 31 -22.22 4.48 -6.27
N TYR A 32 -21.37 4.05 -7.17
CA TYR A 32 -21.37 2.67 -7.69
C TYR A 32 -21.12 1.65 -6.56
N TYR A 33 -20.32 2.05 -5.55
CA TYR A 33 -20.08 1.33 -4.30
C TYR A 33 -20.35 2.24 -3.11
N PHE A 34 -20.57 1.62 -1.96
CA PHE A 34 -20.55 2.34 -0.69
C PHE A 34 -19.11 2.73 -0.36
N GLN A 35 -18.85 4.02 -0.19
CA GLN A 35 -17.51 4.59 -0.07
C GLN A 35 -17.38 5.45 1.17
N TYR A 36 -16.16 5.45 1.77
CA TYR A 36 -15.83 6.31 2.90
C TYR A 36 -14.85 7.41 2.51
N ASN A 37 -14.96 8.56 3.17
CA ASN A 37 -14.08 9.70 2.91
C ASN A 37 -12.68 9.46 3.45
N ALA A 38 -11.70 9.33 2.54
CA ALA A 38 -10.30 9.04 2.86
C ALA A 38 -9.62 10.20 3.61
N GLY A 39 -9.98 11.46 3.30
CA GLY A 39 -9.45 12.63 3.99
C GLY A 39 -9.85 12.64 5.46
N GLN A 40 -11.14 12.47 5.76
CA GLN A 40 -11.63 12.36 7.15
C GLN A 40 -11.05 11.13 7.87
N THR A 41 -10.85 10.03 7.14
CA THR A 41 -10.19 8.84 7.70
C THR A 41 -8.80 9.22 8.21
N ILE A 42 -8.00 9.89 7.38
CA ILE A 42 -6.66 10.37 7.77
C ILE A 42 -6.74 11.31 8.98
N ASP A 43 -7.60 12.32 8.94
CA ASP A 43 -7.73 13.33 10.02
C ASP A 43 -8.08 12.70 11.38
N ASN A 44 -8.81 11.59 11.37
CA ASN A 44 -9.19 10.89 12.59
C ASN A 44 -8.15 9.82 13.00
N LEU A 45 -7.50 9.15 12.05
CA LEU A 45 -6.39 8.24 12.33
C LEU A 45 -5.20 8.97 12.97
N CYS A 46 -4.88 10.18 12.52
CA CYS A 46 -3.76 10.96 13.08
C CYS A 46 -3.86 11.16 14.59
N LYS A 47 -5.08 11.27 15.11
CA LYS A 47 -5.36 11.43 16.54
C LYS A 47 -5.05 10.17 17.37
N LEU A 48 -4.88 9.05 16.67
CA LEU A 48 -4.63 7.73 17.27
C LEU A 48 -3.16 7.33 17.26
N ILE A 49 -2.27 8.16 16.70
CA ILE A 49 -0.82 7.87 16.70
C ILE A 49 -0.36 7.72 18.16
N PRO A 50 0.19 6.55 18.55
CA PRO A 50 0.73 6.37 19.88
C PRO A 50 1.88 7.36 20.16
N LYS A 51 2.11 7.72 21.41
CA LYS A 51 3.23 8.63 21.78
C LYS A 51 4.60 8.13 21.31
N SER A 52 4.79 6.84 21.20
CA SER A 52 5.99 6.17 20.66
C SER A 52 5.94 5.94 19.15
N GLY A 53 4.80 6.20 18.52
CA GLY A 53 4.60 5.98 17.08
C GLY A 53 5.06 7.17 16.26
N LEU A 54 5.68 6.89 15.12
CA LEU A 54 6.07 7.89 14.14
C LEU A 54 4.95 8.15 13.13
N LEU A 55 4.28 7.09 12.71
CA LEU A 55 3.27 7.08 11.65
C LEU A 55 2.13 6.16 12.04
N ILE A 56 0.96 6.37 11.44
CA ILE A 56 -0.17 5.44 11.51
C ILE A 56 -0.71 5.14 10.11
N ILE A 57 -1.06 3.88 9.89
CA ILE A 57 -1.54 3.40 8.61
C ILE A 57 -2.84 2.64 8.83
N GLY A 58 -3.92 3.10 8.20
CA GLY A 58 -5.19 2.41 8.14
C GLY A 58 -5.27 1.49 6.92
N VAL A 59 -5.78 0.28 7.11
CA VAL A 59 -6.08 -0.65 6.01
C VAL A 59 -7.55 -1.03 6.10
N THR A 60 -8.29 -0.92 5.00
CA THR A 60 -9.70 -1.27 4.92
C THR A 60 -10.00 -2.14 3.70
N ILE A 61 -11.07 -2.92 3.78
CA ILE A 61 -11.65 -3.63 2.64
C ILE A 61 -12.76 -2.80 1.95
N ASP A 62 -13.16 -1.69 2.56
CA ASP A 62 -14.17 -0.80 2.01
C ASP A 62 -13.57 0.12 0.96
N ASP A 63 -14.40 0.59 0.01
CA ASP A 63 -13.97 1.56 -0.98
C ASP A 63 -13.81 2.96 -0.35
N ILE A 64 -12.85 3.74 -0.87
CA ILE A 64 -12.55 5.07 -0.36
C ILE A 64 -12.46 6.11 -1.46
N TYR A 65 -12.89 7.33 -1.16
CA TYR A 65 -12.82 8.47 -2.06
C TYR A 65 -12.10 9.66 -1.39
N PRO A 66 -11.30 10.43 -2.15
CA PRO A 66 -10.54 11.52 -1.56
C PRO A 66 -11.33 12.82 -1.48
N ARG A 67 -12.20 13.09 -2.47
CA ARG A 67 -13.04 14.28 -2.62
C ARG A 67 -14.28 13.92 -3.42
N GLU A 68 -15.31 14.74 -3.33
CA GLU A 68 -16.60 14.47 -4.00
C GLU A 68 -16.49 14.32 -5.52
N GLU A 69 -15.58 15.06 -6.15
CA GLU A 69 -15.37 15.05 -7.61
C GLU A 69 -14.61 13.81 -8.12
N TRP A 70 -14.02 13.02 -7.23
CA TRP A 70 -13.24 11.85 -7.58
C TRP A 70 -14.00 10.55 -7.34
N ASN A 71 -13.86 9.60 -8.25
CA ASN A 71 -14.57 8.33 -8.13
C ASN A 71 -14.06 7.48 -6.96
N PHE A 72 -12.76 7.29 -6.85
CA PHE A 72 -12.11 6.52 -5.78
C PHE A 72 -10.60 6.79 -5.74
N VAL A 73 -9.94 6.24 -4.71
CA VAL A 73 -8.49 6.09 -4.64
C VAL A 73 -8.13 4.73 -4.05
N TYR A 74 -6.95 4.20 -4.41
CA TYR A 74 -6.38 3.00 -3.80
C TYR A 74 -5.81 3.27 -2.42
N GLY A 75 -5.27 4.45 -2.24
CA GLY A 75 -4.71 4.93 -0.98
C GLY A 75 -4.60 6.45 -0.97
N LEU A 76 -4.39 6.99 0.20
CA LEU A 76 -4.14 8.41 0.42
C LEU A 76 -3.19 8.57 1.59
N ALA A 77 -2.15 9.39 1.42
CA ALA A 77 -1.20 9.70 2.47
C ALA A 77 -1.15 11.22 2.75
N ASN A 78 -0.97 11.56 4.01
CA ASN A 78 -0.67 12.93 4.44
C ASN A 78 0.63 12.94 5.22
N SER A 79 1.71 13.33 4.56
CA SER A 79 3.06 13.36 5.14
C SER A 79 3.23 14.38 6.26
N MET A 80 2.43 15.46 6.28
CA MET A 80 2.48 16.46 7.34
C MET A 80 2.01 15.88 8.67
N TYR A 81 1.01 14.99 8.63
CA TYR A 81 0.45 14.37 9.83
C TYR A 81 0.97 12.96 10.09
N GLY A 82 1.75 12.39 9.17
CA GLY A 82 2.30 11.04 9.30
C GLY A 82 1.24 9.94 9.21
N CYS A 83 0.18 10.15 8.41
CA CYS A 83 -0.95 9.25 8.33
C CYS A 83 -1.25 8.83 6.91
N ALA A 84 -1.64 7.58 6.73
CA ALA A 84 -2.13 7.05 5.44
C ALA A 84 -3.29 6.09 5.63
N VAL A 85 -4.10 5.93 4.58
CA VAL A 85 -5.15 4.92 4.50
C VAL A 85 -5.09 4.22 3.15
N PHE A 86 -5.35 2.91 3.15
CA PHE A 86 -5.38 2.07 1.95
C PHE A 86 -6.66 1.26 1.90
N SER A 87 -7.19 1.09 0.68
CA SER A 87 -8.30 0.20 0.41
C SER A 87 -7.84 -1.01 -0.40
N LEU A 88 -8.25 -2.20 0.03
CA LEU A 88 -8.08 -3.44 -0.73
C LEU A 88 -9.21 -3.62 -1.76
N LYS A 89 -10.30 -2.86 -1.67
CA LYS A 89 -11.52 -3.06 -2.45
C LYS A 89 -11.25 -3.14 -3.95
N ARG A 90 -10.58 -2.12 -4.50
CA ARG A 90 -10.32 -2.05 -5.94
C ARG A 90 -9.35 -3.13 -6.41
N HIS A 91 -8.35 -3.48 -5.61
CA HIS A 91 -7.43 -4.57 -5.94
C HIS A 91 -8.12 -5.93 -5.95
N ILE A 92 -9.12 -6.15 -5.09
CA ILE A 92 -9.94 -7.38 -5.11
C ILE A 92 -10.80 -7.42 -6.38
N GLU A 93 -11.42 -6.30 -6.74
CA GLU A 93 -12.25 -6.22 -7.95
C GLU A 93 -11.42 -6.45 -9.22
N GLU A 94 -10.26 -5.83 -9.31
CA GLU A 94 -9.33 -6.05 -10.42
C GLU A 94 -8.90 -7.52 -10.54
N ALA A 95 -8.63 -8.17 -9.40
CA ALA A 95 -8.31 -9.59 -9.38
C ALA A 95 -9.48 -10.45 -9.89
N LEU A 96 -10.71 -10.11 -9.52
CA LEU A 96 -11.91 -10.80 -10.00
C LEU A 96 -12.11 -10.64 -11.52
N GLU A 97 -11.88 -9.42 -12.01
CA GLU A 97 -11.96 -9.13 -13.46
C GLU A 97 -10.87 -9.83 -14.25
N GLU A 98 -9.61 -9.78 -13.77
CA GLU A 98 -8.43 -10.31 -14.46
C GLU A 98 -8.47 -11.84 -14.58
N TYR A 99 -8.76 -12.51 -13.47
CA TYR A 99 -8.68 -13.97 -13.45
C TYR A 99 -9.99 -14.68 -13.77
N GLN A 100 -11.13 -13.98 -13.73
CA GLN A 100 -12.47 -14.55 -13.97
C GLN A 100 -12.68 -15.92 -13.28
N THR A 101 -12.17 -16.03 -12.04
CA THR A 101 -12.12 -17.26 -11.26
C THR A 101 -12.79 -17.09 -9.91
N ASN A 102 -13.28 -18.19 -9.35
CA ASN A 102 -13.78 -18.25 -7.97
C ASN A 102 -12.69 -18.74 -6.99
N ASP A 103 -11.45 -18.90 -7.43
CA ASP A 103 -10.33 -19.28 -6.56
C ASP A 103 -9.95 -18.10 -5.66
N VAL A 104 -10.44 -18.15 -4.42
CA VAL A 104 -10.23 -17.12 -3.40
C VAL A 104 -8.75 -16.89 -3.13
N ASN A 105 -7.91 -17.94 -3.19
CA ASN A 105 -6.48 -17.82 -2.92
C ASN A 105 -5.78 -17.03 -4.03
N LYS A 106 -6.13 -17.29 -5.27
CA LYS A 106 -5.58 -16.58 -6.43
C LYS A 106 -5.98 -15.11 -6.41
N ILE A 107 -7.25 -14.82 -6.14
CA ILE A 107 -7.78 -13.45 -5.99
C ILE A 107 -7.06 -12.72 -4.85
N ALA A 108 -6.95 -13.35 -3.68
CA ALA A 108 -6.32 -12.77 -2.51
C ALA A 108 -4.83 -12.47 -2.75
N LEU A 109 -4.10 -13.39 -3.41
CA LEU A 109 -2.68 -13.21 -3.71
C LEU A 109 -2.46 -12.01 -4.64
N TYR A 110 -3.25 -11.89 -5.71
CA TYR A 110 -3.19 -10.74 -6.63
C TYR A 110 -3.50 -9.42 -5.91
N ALA A 111 -4.60 -9.41 -5.15
CA ALA A 111 -5.02 -8.21 -4.42
C ALA A 111 -3.97 -7.77 -3.40
N ILE A 112 -3.39 -8.71 -2.65
CA ILE A 112 -2.33 -8.43 -1.67
C ILE A 112 -1.05 -7.94 -2.37
N LYS A 113 -0.64 -8.55 -3.49
CA LYS A 113 0.52 -8.12 -4.28
C LYS A 113 0.40 -6.65 -4.69
N ASN A 114 -0.73 -6.27 -5.29
CA ASN A 114 -0.96 -4.91 -5.77
C ASN A 114 -1.20 -3.91 -4.64
N ALA A 115 -1.96 -4.29 -3.62
CA ALA A 115 -2.13 -3.47 -2.42
C ALA A 115 -0.79 -3.20 -1.71
N THR A 116 0.12 -4.18 -1.67
CA THR A 116 1.46 -3.99 -1.11
C THR A 116 2.24 -2.93 -1.88
N LYS A 117 2.17 -2.91 -3.22
CA LYS A 117 2.79 -1.86 -4.03
C LYS A 117 2.22 -0.47 -3.67
N THR A 118 0.90 -0.36 -3.57
CA THR A 118 0.23 0.88 -3.13
C THR A 118 0.69 1.29 -1.73
N MET A 119 0.74 0.37 -0.79
CA MET A 119 1.20 0.66 0.58
C MET A 119 2.65 1.17 0.59
N ILE A 120 3.57 0.54 -0.17
CA ILE A 120 4.96 0.99 -0.27
C ILE A 120 5.02 2.40 -0.87
N HIS A 121 4.23 2.69 -1.90
CA HIS A 121 4.13 4.00 -2.53
C HIS A 121 3.71 5.10 -1.52
N GLU A 122 2.59 4.89 -0.84
CA GLU A 122 2.06 5.87 0.11
C GLU A 122 2.97 6.05 1.33
N ILE A 123 3.57 4.98 1.85
CA ILE A 123 4.58 5.08 2.91
C ILE A 123 5.78 5.89 2.43
N GLY A 124 6.16 5.76 1.17
CA GLY A 124 7.16 6.62 0.54
C GLY A 124 6.81 8.10 0.64
N HIS A 125 5.53 8.46 0.44
CA HIS A 125 5.04 9.81 0.64
C HIS A 125 5.14 10.26 2.10
N LEU A 126 4.84 9.38 3.05
CA LEU A 126 5.00 9.69 4.49
C LEU A 126 6.45 10.01 4.86
N PHE A 127 7.43 9.40 4.16
CA PHE A 127 8.85 9.73 4.28
C PHE A 127 9.31 10.88 3.36
N GLY A 128 8.37 11.67 2.81
CA GLY A 128 8.65 12.89 2.05
C GLY A 128 9.06 12.67 0.59
N ILE A 129 8.91 11.47 0.04
CA ILE A 129 9.19 11.21 -1.37
C ILE A 129 7.98 11.63 -2.20
N LYS A 130 8.17 12.50 -3.17
CA LYS A 130 7.16 12.89 -4.15
C LYS A 130 7.11 11.90 -5.30
N HIS A 131 6.08 11.98 -6.16
CA HIS A 131 6.00 11.19 -7.39
C HIS A 131 7.31 11.28 -8.19
N CYS A 132 7.77 10.14 -8.65
CA CYS A 132 8.96 10.02 -9.50
C CYS A 132 8.55 10.26 -10.97
N ILE A 133 9.28 11.14 -11.63
CA ILE A 133 9.10 11.44 -13.06
C ILE A 133 10.31 11.03 -13.91
N TYR A 134 11.34 10.44 -13.28
CA TYR A 134 12.62 10.18 -13.95
C TYR A 134 12.76 8.76 -14.49
N TYR A 135 12.21 7.77 -13.78
CA TYR A 135 12.40 6.35 -14.08
C TYR A 135 11.13 5.57 -13.83
N ASN A 136 11.04 4.34 -14.36
CA ASN A 136 10.04 3.38 -13.92
C ASN A 136 10.34 3.00 -12.46
N CYS A 137 9.44 3.36 -11.57
CA CYS A 137 9.67 3.41 -10.12
C CYS A 137 8.37 3.18 -9.37
N ILE A 138 8.43 2.54 -8.23
CA ILE A 138 7.26 2.38 -7.35
C ILE A 138 6.63 3.74 -6.96
N MET A 139 7.41 4.83 -6.97
CA MET A 139 6.93 6.19 -6.70
C MET A 139 6.36 6.93 -7.91
N ASN A 140 6.14 6.27 -9.07
CA ASN A 140 5.43 6.92 -10.17
C ASN A 140 3.98 7.22 -9.75
N GLY A 141 3.45 8.36 -10.18
CA GLY A 141 2.02 8.64 -10.08
C GLY A 141 1.27 7.87 -11.17
N HIS A 142 0.37 6.99 -10.78
CA HIS A 142 -0.47 6.23 -11.68
C HIS A 142 -1.94 6.60 -11.46
N ASN A 143 -2.65 6.87 -12.55
CA ASN A 143 -4.08 7.14 -12.51
C ASN A 143 -4.92 5.85 -12.58
N HIS A 144 -4.30 4.72 -12.97
CA HIS A 144 -4.97 3.42 -13.11
C HIS A 144 -4.01 2.29 -12.71
N SER A 145 -4.52 1.29 -12.00
CA SER A 145 -3.76 0.12 -11.55
C SER A 145 -3.27 -0.80 -12.68
N LYS A 146 -3.92 -0.73 -13.86
CA LYS A 146 -3.54 -1.53 -15.05
C LYS A 146 -2.18 -1.13 -15.64
N GLU A 147 -1.59 0.00 -15.21
CA GLU A 147 -0.23 0.33 -15.57
C GLU A 147 0.75 -0.54 -14.75
N LYS A 148 1.61 -1.28 -15.45
CA LYS A 148 2.65 -2.11 -14.81
C LYS A 148 3.63 -1.20 -14.05
N SER A 149 3.40 -1.01 -12.76
CA SER A 149 4.31 -0.24 -11.91
C SER A 149 5.48 -1.12 -11.47
N ASN A 150 6.69 -0.58 -11.55
CA ASN A 150 7.86 -1.24 -10.99
C ASN A 150 7.66 -1.42 -9.47
N PRO A 151 7.86 -2.63 -8.91
CA PRO A 151 7.70 -2.85 -7.48
C PRO A 151 8.83 -2.24 -6.63
N PHE A 152 9.88 -1.69 -7.24
CA PHE A 152 11.05 -1.19 -6.54
C PHE A 152 11.25 0.32 -6.72
N PHE A 153 11.95 0.91 -5.76
CA PHE A 153 12.46 2.28 -5.91
C PHE A 153 13.52 2.35 -6.99
N CYS A 154 13.44 3.34 -7.88
CA CYS A 154 14.56 3.67 -8.77
C CYS A 154 15.76 4.19 -7.95
N PRO A 155 16.98 4.25 -8.54
CA PRO A 155 18.16 4.69 -7.81
C PRO A 155 18.02 6.07 -7.15
N VAL A 156 17.29 7.00 -7.78
CA VAL A 156 17.04 8.34 -7.22
C VAL A 156 16.14 8.28 -5.99
N CYS A 157 15.01 7.59 -6.07
CA CYS A 157 14.10 7.45 -4.93
C CYS A 157 14.69 6.60 -3.81
N LEU A 158 15.41 5.53 -4.15
CA LEU A 158 16.16 4.73 -3.19
C LEU A 158 17.18 5.58 -2.42
N ARG A 159 17.92 6.46 -3.12
CA ARG A 159 18.85 7.38 -2.47
C ARG A 159 18.16 8.33 -1.49
N LYS A 160 16.96 8.83 -1.84
CA LYS A 160 16.17 9.70 -0.93
C LYS A 160 15.73 8.94 0.32
N ILE A 161 15.17 7.74 0.18
CA ILE A 161 14.77 6.89 1.32
C ILE A 161 15.98 6.52 2.17
N HIS A 162 17.08 6.10 1.54
CA HIS A 162 18.33 5.81 2.25
C HIS A 162 18.86 7.02 3.04
N TYR A 163 18.77 8.23 2.48
CA TYR A 163 19.18 9.45 3.18
C TYR A 163 18.36 9.68 4.45
N ASN A 164 17.06 9.43 4.41
CA ASN A 164 16.16 9.62 5.56
C ASN A 164 16.31 8.51 6.61
N LEU A 165 16.37 7.24 6.19
CA LEU A 165 16.32 6.09 7.09
C LEU A 165 17.69 5.49 7.43
N LYS A 166 18.77 5.87 6.74
CA LYS A 166 20.17 5.48 7.02
C LYS A 166 20.39 3.95 7.12
N PHE A 167 19.81 3.18 6.21
CA PHE A 167 19.91 1.72 6.19
C PHE A 167 20.99 1.21 5.22
N ASP A 168 21.39 -0.05 5.38
CA ASP A 168 22.24 -0.75 4.44
C ASP A 168 21.44 -1.23 3.23
N ILE A 169 21.75 -0.72 2.03
CA ILE A 169 21.04 -1.02 0.79
C ILE A 169 21.18 -2.50 0.40
N LEU A 170 22.37 -3.10 0.58
CA LEU A 170 22.57 -4.51 0.26
C LEU A 170 21.80 -5.41 1.20
N LYS A 171 21.76 -5.06 2.49
CA LYS A 171 20.96 -5.77 3.48
C LYS A 171 19.46 -5.66 3.16
N MET A 172 19.00 -4.50 2.70
CA MET A 172 17.62 -4.30 2.24
C MET A 172 17.25 -5.27 1.10
N TYR A 173 18.06 -5.31 0.03
CA TYR A 173 17.80 -6.22 -1.08
C TYR A 173 17.84 -7.70 -0.70
N LYS A 174 18.80 -8.10 0.15
CA LYS A 174 18.83 -9.46 0.68
C LYS A 174 17.58 -9.81 1.46
N SER A 175 17.13 -8.93 2.34
CA SER A 175 15.89 -9.11 3.11
C SER A 175 14.65 -9.20 2.23
N CYS A 176 14.56 -8.37 1.18
CA CYS A 176 13.47 -8.46 0.19
C CYS A 176 13.50 -9.83 -0.51
N LEU A 177 14.66 -10.26 -1.01
CA LEU A 177 14.81 -11.54 -1.69
C LEU A 177 14.40 -12.72 -0.78
N GLU A 178 14.91 -12.77 0.44
CA GLU A 178 14.57 -13.80 1.42
C GLU A 178 13.06 -13.82 1.73
N THR A 179 12.45 -12.64 1.86
CA THR A 179 11.01 -12.51 2.11
C THR A 179 10.19 -13.04 0.95
N PHE A 180 10.56 -12.69 -0.30
CA PHE A 180 9.85 -13.18 -1.48
C PHE A 180 10.00 -14.67 -1.68
N ILE A 181 11.21 -15.23 -1.49
CA ILE A 181 11.44 -16.69 -1.53
C ILE A 181 10.58 -17.40 -0.48
N ASN A 182 10.49 -16.87 0.73
CA ASN A 182 9.66 -17.46 1.79
C ASN A 182 8.16 -17.41 1.44
N ILE A 183 7.68 -16.32 0.88
CA ILE A 183 6.29 -16.20 0.41
C ILE A 183 6.02 -17.23 -0.68
N GLU A 184 6.89 -17.34 -1.67
CA GLU A 184 6.78 -18.31 -2.76
C GLU A 184 6.76 -19.74 -2.23
N ASN A 185 7.69 -20.10 -1.34
CA ASN A 185 7.76 -21.43 -0.76
C ASN A 185 6.54 -21.80 0.08
N ASN A 186 5.94 -20.85 0.77
CA ASN A 186 4.72 -21.06 1.55
C ASN A 186 3.47 -21.16 0.66
N ASN A 187 3.53 -20.60 -0.55
CA ASN A 187 2.42 -20.59 -1.51
C ASN A 187 2.56 -21.61 -2.64
N LYS A 188 3.41 -22.63 -2.48
CA LYS A 188 3.69 -23.68 -3.51
C LYS A 188 2.45 -24.41 -4.07
N ASN A 189 1.29 -24.25 -3.46
CA ASN A 189 0.03 -24.80 -3.93
C ASN A 189 -0.79 -23.83 -4.80
N VAL A 190 -0.29 -22.59 -5.02
CA VAL A 190 -0.91 -21.61 -5.91
C VAL A 190 0.01 -21.44 -7.10
N PRO A 191 -0.35 -21.85 -8.33
CA PRO A 191 0.47 -21.62 -9.52
C PRO A 191 0.61 -20.12 -9.74
N ILE A 192 1.80 -19.58 -9.52
CA ILE A 192 2.14 -18.22 -9.91
C ILE A 192 2.63 -18.29 -11.35
N ASP A 193 1.89 -17.70 -12.27
CA ASP A 193 2.31 -17.59 -13.65
C ASP A 193 3.39 -16.51 -13.76
N TYR A 194 4.64 -16.92 -13.91
CA TYR A 194 5.81 -16.05 -14.03
C TYR A 194 6.03 -15.50 -15.45
N ASN A 195 5.18 -15.90 -16.42
CA ASN A 195 5.41 -15.60 -17.84
C ASN A 195 5.04 -14.17 -18.26
N GLU A 196 4.60 -13.32 -17.36
CA GLU A 196 4.18 -11.95 -17.69
C GLU A 196 5.13 -10.81 -17.27
N GLU A 197 6.32 -11.10 -16.73
CA GLU A 197 7.20 -10.05 -16.20
C GLU A 197 8.68 -10.18 -16.69
N ILE A 198 8.90 -10.14 -18.01
CA ILE A 198 10.20 -9.71 -18.57
C ILE A 198 9.97 -8.67 -19.67
#